data_c3cbf29ffb2a9dc7a162e46b9b0be909
#
_entry.id   c3cbf29ffb2a9dc7a162e46b9b0be909
#
_cell.length_a   1.000
_cell.length_b   1.000
_cell.length_c   1.000
_cell.angle_alpha   90.00
_cell.angle_beta   90.00
_cell.angle_gamma   90.00
#
_symmetry.space_group_name_H-M   'P 1'
#
loop_
_entity.id
_entity.type
_entity.pdbx_description
1 polymer ?
#
loop_
_entity_poly.entity_id
_entity_poly.type
_entity_poly.pdbx_seq_one_letter_code
_entity_poly.pdbx_strand_id
1 'polypeptide(L)'
;MRPIINEIINIIPTMSHEERTTIIENLKSIDSYDKIIDIIENHIESTNKCPYCGSNHLHKHGKSAGLERYMCQSCKKTFNALTNTPLTGMRKKELWLPYMQAMLDSKVLRKIKETININLKTAFYWRHKFSRLLYKDRPEVLNGIVEVDETYFRTSCKGNKILDKPPHKRGIHKAAKRGLSKDQVCVLVATDRGNHFLEFITGLGAVNGNWLDKYFLNHISIDSILVTDGHKSYVHFCNENHITHKVVKNHRNSTENNSYHIQNVNSYHSRIKSWIISVFHGVATKYLNHYLWWKHVLEDKVIKDS
;
A
#
# COMPACT_ATOMS: atom_id res chain seq x y z
N MET A 1 -13.11 -4.18 10.33
CA MET A 1 -11.66 -4.47 10.39
C MET A 1 -10.78 -3.23 10.10
N ARG A 2 -11.41 -2.09 9.79
CA ARG A 2 -10.77 -0.78 9.53
C ARG A 2 -10.26 0.03 10.75
N PRO A 3 -10.76 -0.09 12.01
CA PRO A 3 -10.46 0.94 13.02
C PRO A 3 -9.02 0.95 13.54
N ILE A 4 -8.43 -0.18 13.89
CA ILE A 4 -7.10 -0.16 14.54
C ILE A 4 -5.99 0.31 13.60
N ILE A 5 -6.04 -0.17 12.36
CA ILE A 5 -5.01 0.19 11.38
C ILE A 5 -5.20 1.65 10.99
N ASN A 6 -6.44 2.08 10.83
CA ASN A 6 -6.78 3.48 10.59
C ASN A 6 -6.46 4.36 11.79
N GLU A 7 -6.68 3.92 13.04
CA GLU A 7 -6.26 4.70 14.21
C GLU A 7 -4.73 4.76 14.36
N ILE A 8 -4.02 3.64 14.21
CA ILE A 8 -2.54 3.65 14.25
C ILE A 8 -1.95 4.43 13.06
N ILE A 9 -2.54 4.32 11.87
CA ILE A 9 -2.08 5.00 10.66
C ILE A 9 -2.65 6.43 10.58
N ASN A 10 -3.86 6.69 11.08
CA ASN A 10 -4.50 8.01 11.05
C ASN A 10 -4.09 8.92 12.22
N ILE A 11 -3.78 8.39 13.40
CA ILE A 11 -3.29 9.22 14.51
C ILE A 11 -1.92 9.81 14.19
N ILE A 12 -1.03 9.04 13.56
CA ILE A 12 0.33 9.52 13.24
C ILE A 12 0.34 10.54 12.09
N PRO A 13 -0.46 10.42 11.01
CA PRO A 13 -0.46 11.39 9.90
C PRO A 13 -1.27 12.67 10.14
N THR A 14 -2.32 12.64 10.97
CA THR A 14 -3.19 13.82 11.20
C THR A 14 -2.60 14.84 12.16
N MET A 15 -1.47 14.56 12.77
CA MET A 15 -0.81 15.43 13.74
C MET A 15 0.12 16.43 13.06
N SER A 16 0.11 17.66 13.54
CA SER A 16 1.11 18.66 13.17
C SER A 16 2.54 18.20 13.50
N HIS A 17 3.54 18.84 12.93
CA HIS A 17 4.94 18.50 13.22
C HIS A 17 5.26 18.63 14.72
N GLU A 18 4.72 19.64 15.40
CA GLU A 18 4.86 19.85 16.84
C GLU A 18 4.18 18.75 17.65
N GLU A 19 2.95 18.38 17.31
CA GLU A 19 2.25 17.29 17.98
C GLU A 19 2.95 15.95 17.77
N ARG A 20 3.51 15.68 16.59
CA ARG A 20 4.32 14.48 16.34
C ARG A 20 5.60 14.47 17.17
N THR A 21 6.29 15.62 17.28
CA THR A 21 7.49 15.76 18.10
C THR A 21 7.14 15.58 19.57
N THR A 22 6.07 16.19 20.04
CA THR A 22 5.56 16.05 21.41
C THR A 22 5.13 14.63 21.71
N ILE A 23 4.50 13.93 20.77
CA ILE A 23 4.14 12.52 20.93
C ILE A 23 5.35 11.60 20.84
N ILE A 24 6.32 11.87 19.97
CA ILE A 24 7.58 11.13 19.95
C ILE A 24 8.34 11.32 21.26
N GLU A 25 8.35 12.51 21.85
CA GLU A 25 8.94 12.78 23.15
C GLU A 25 8.14 12.18 24.30
N ASN A 26 6.82 12.25 24.26
CA ASN A 26 5.94 11.59 25.23
C ASN A 26 5.94 10.07 25.08
N LEU A 27 6.14 9.52 23.86
CA LEU A 27 6.32 8.08 23.63
C LEU A 27 7.67 7.57 24.11
N LYS A 28 8.67 8.44 24.25
CA LYS A 28 9.92 8.12 24.95
C LYS A 28 9.76 8.06 26.47
N SER A 29 8.74 8.74 27.01
CA SER A 29 8.47 8.84 28.45
C SER A 29 7.32 7.96 28.94
N ILE A 30 6.44 7.45 28.06
CA ILE A 30 5.31 6.60 28.40
C ILE A 30 5.57 5.22 27.82
N ASP A 31 5.26 4.19 28.57
CA ASP A 31 5.40 2.80 28.13
C ASP A 31 4.65 2.57 26.79
N SER A 32 5.40 2.59 25.69
CA SER A 32 4.87 2.41 24.33
C SER A 32 4.18 1.04 24.15
N TYR A 33 4.45 0.12 25.07
CA TYR A 33 3.83 -1.19 25.11
C TYR A 33 2.37 -1.11 25.51
N ASP A 34 2.05 -0.40 26.60
CA ASP A 34 0.66 -0.31 27.09
C ASP A 34 -0.24 0.37 26.06
N LYS A 35 0.23 1.47 25.47
CA LYS A 35 -0.52 2.13 24.39
C LYS A 35 -0.82 1.23 23.19
N ILE A 36 0.17 0.46 22.73
CA ILE A 36 -0.05 -0.45 21.60
C ILE A 36 -1.02 -1.60 21.97
N ILE A 37 -0.98 -2.05 23.23
CA ILE A 37 -1.93 -3.05 23.74
C ILE A 37 -3.34 -2.47 23.77
N ASP A 38 -3.53 -1.27 24.29
CA ASP A 38 -4.84 -0.61 24.35
C ASP A 38 -5.44 -0.43 22.94
N ILE A 39 -4.64 0.06 21.98
CA ILE A 39 -5.07 0.19 20.59
C ILE A 39 -5.51 -1.16 20.01
N ILE A 40 -4.74 -2.22 20.27
CA ILE A 40 -5.04 -3.56 19.77
C ILE A 40 -6.32 -4.13 20.41
N GLU A 41 -6.52 -3.91 21.70
CA GLU A 41 -7.64 -4.48 22.45
C GLU A 41 -8.95 -3.73 22.19
N ASN A 42 -8.93 -2.41 22.07
CA ASN A 42 -10.08 -1.59 21.70
C ASN A 42 -10.76 -2.06 20.40
N HIS A 43 -10.00 -2.68 19.52
CA HIS A 43 -10.57 -3.25 18.29
C HIS A 43 -11.53 -4.42 18.54
N ILE A 44 -11.21 -5.34 19.44
CA ILE A 44 -12.15 -6.43 19.76
C ILE A 44 -13.39 -5.87 20.46
N GLU A 45 -13.20 -4.93 21.36
CA GLU A 45 -14.30 -4.29 22.08
C GLU A 45 -15.25 -3.59 21.10
N SER A 46 -14.72 -2.92 20.08
CA SER A 46 -15.53 -2.24 19.05
C SER A 46 -16.22 -3.21 18.07
N THR A 47 -15.58 -4.30 17.71
CA THR A 47 -16.14 -5.27 16.74
C THR A 47 -17.01 -6.32 17.41
N ASN A 48 -16.66 -6.74 18.63
CA ASN A 48 -17.31 -7.79 19.43
C ASN A 48 -17.71 -9.03 18.63
N LYS A 49 -16.85 -9.49 17.72
CA LYS A 49 -17.14 -10.63 16.81
C LYS A 49 -16.01 -11.65 16.78
N CYS A 50 -16.39 -12.91 16.78
CA CYS A 50 -15.45 -14.02 16.56
C CYS A 50 -14.85 -13.95 15.14
N PRO A 51 -13.51 -13.96 14.98
CA PRO A 51 -12.88 -13.90 13.66
C PRO A 51 -13.02 -15.20 12.85
N TYR A 52 -13.57 -16.26 13.42
CA TYR A 52 -13.75 -17.56 12.77
C TYR A 52 -15.18 -17.79 12.28
N CYS A 53 -16.20 -17.37 13.05
CA CYS A 53 -17.60 -17.65 12.74
C CYS A 53 -18.53 -16.44 12.80
N GLY A 54 -18.00 -15.24 13.12
CA GLY A 54 -18.78 -14.00 13.19
C GLY A 54 -19.70 -13.85 14.41
N SER A 55 -19.79 -14.86 15.30
CA SER A 55 -20.62 -14.80 16.50
C SER A 55 -20.13 -13.75 17.47
N ASN A 56 -21.07 -13.10 18.16
CA ASN A 56 -20.81 -12.15 19.26
C ASN A 56 -20.84 -12.77 20.66
N HIS A 57 -21.09 -14.08 20.77
CA HIS A 57 -21.09 -14.81 22.03
C HIS A 57 -19.65 -15.11 22.48
N LEU A 58 -18.99 -14.12 23.02
CA LEU A 58 -17.58 -14.17 23.43
C LEU A 58 -17.44 -14.06 24.95
N HIS A 59 -16.46 -14.77 25.52
CA HIS A 59 -16.05 -14.54 26.90
C HIS A 59 -14.52 -14.47 26.99
N LYS A 60 -14.04 -13.71 27.97
CA LYS A 60 -12.60 -13.62 28.27
C LYS A 60 -12.09 -14.97 28.74
N HIS A 61 -10.92 -15.36 28.24
CA HIS A 61 -10.30 -16.67 28.49
C HIS A 61 -8.81 -16.52 28.85
N GLY A 62 -8.53 -15.61 29.77
CA GLY A 62 -7.18 -15.31 30.26
C GLY A 62 -6.33 -14.52 29.26
N LYS A 63 -5.03 -14.39 29.51
CA LYS A 63 -4.08 -13.64 28.69
C LYS A 63 -3.07 -14.52 27.99
N SER A 64 -2.58 -14.10 26.84
CA SER A 64 -1.50 -14.74 26.10
C SER A 64 -0.64 -13.71 25.40
N ALA A 65 0.66 -13.74 25.65
CA ALA A 65 1.64 -12.80 25.08
C ALA A 65 1.25 -11.31 25.27
N GLY A 66 0.72 -10.99 26.48
CA GLY A 66 0.31 -9.64 26.86
C GLY A 66 -1.05 -9.19 26.31
N LEU A 67 -1.76 -10.03 25.55
CA LEU A 67 -3.09 -9.71 25.01
C LEU A 67 -4.17 -10.54 25.69
N GLU A 68 -5.37 -9.98 25.86
CA GLU A 68 -6.57 -10.72 26.26
C GLU A 68 -6.86 -11.81 25.24
N ARG A 69 -7.18 -13.00 25.74
CA ARG A 69 -7.72 -14.09 24.95
C ARG A 69 -9.22 -14.16 25.13
N TYR A 70 -9.89 -14.47 24.04
CA TYR A 70 -11.33 -14.71 24.02
C TYR A 70 -11.61 -16.13 23.58
N MET A 71 -12.67 -16.74 24.09
CA MET A 71 -13.24 -17.97 23.59
C MET A 71 -14.64 -17.71 23.04
N CYS A 72 -14.87 -18.15 21.80
CA CYS A 72 -16.20 -18.10 21.21
C CYS A 72 -17.08 -19.26 21.70
N GLN A 73 -18.23 -18.97 22.26
CA GLN A 73 -19.17 -19.99 22.74
C GLN A 73 -19.77 -20.82 21.60
N SER A 74 -19.91 -20.23 20.40
CA SER A 74 -20.51 -20.91 19.26
C SER A 74 -19.57 -21.91 18.58
N CYS A 75 -18.32 -21.51 18.29
CA CYS A 75 -17.37 -22.39 17.59
C CYS A 75 -16.28 -22.97 18.49
N LYS A 76 -16.27 -22.65 19.80
CA LYS A 76 -15.34 -23.11 20.83
C LYS A 76 -13.85 -22.79 20.55
N LYS A 77 -13.55 -21.97 19.56
CA LYS A 77 -12.18 -21.55 19.24
C LYS A 77 -11.75 -20.37 20.10
N THR A 78 -10.47 -20.37 20.51
CA THR A 78 -9.85 -19.24 21.20
C THR A 78 -9.12 -18.33 20.23
N PHE A 79 -9.10 -17.05 20.51
CA PHE A 79 -8.46 -16.03 19.68
C PHE A 79 -8.07 -14.80 20.52
N ASN A 80 -7.32 -13.89 19.93
CA ASN A 80 -7.03 -12.56 20.46
C ASN A 80 -7.18 -11.52 19.33
N ALA A 81 -7.00 -10.24 19.65
CA ALA A 81 -7.16 -9.14 18.70
C ALA A 81 -6.30 -9.23 17.43
N LEU A 82 -5.17 -9.93 17.47
CA LEU A 82 -4.30 -10.10 16.30
C LEU A 82 -4.62 -11.33 15.46
N THR A 83 -5.57 -12.17 15.90
CA THR A 83 -5.95 -13.39 15.16
C THR A 83 -6.50 -13.04 13.78
N ASN A 84 -6.06 -13.76 12.76
CA ASN A 84 -6.37 -13.53 11.34
C ASN A 84 -5.88 -12.18 10.79
N THR A 85 -4.98 -11.48 11.51
CA THR A 85 -4.31 -10.28 11.01
C THR A 85 -2.89 -10.61 10.52
N PRO A 86 -2.29 -9.78 9.66
CA PRO A 86 -0.87 -9.94 9.30
C PRO A 86 0.09 -9.89 10.49
N LEU A 87 -0.30 -9.27 11.61
CA LEU A 87 0.52 -9.13 12.82
C LEU A 87 0.47 -10.35 13.74
N THR A 88 -0.36 -11.36 13.42
CA THR A 88 -0.43 -12.61 14.20
C THR A 88 0.96 -13.19 14.44
N GLY A 89 1.24 -13.57 15.70
CA GLY A 89 2.50 -14.20 16.11
C GLY A 89 3.71 -13.26 16.18
N MET A 90 3.56 -11.96 15.92
CA MET A 90 4.65 -11.00 16.12
C MET A 90 4.92 -10.77 17.61
N ARG A 91 6.22 -10.72 17.95
CA ARG A 91 6.72 -10.45 19.29
C ARG A 91 7.26 -9.01 19.38
N LYS A 92 7.70 -8.58 20.59
CA LYS A 92 8.32 -7.27 20.86
C LYS A 92 7.40 -6.11 20.42
N LYS A 93 6.17 -6.12 20.94
CA LYS A 93 5.15 -5.11 20.58
C LYS A 93 5.57 -3.70 20.97
N GLU A 94 6.39 -3.57 22.02
CA GLU A 94 7.02 -2.33 22.47
C GLU A 94 7.84 -1.61 21.39
N LEU A 95 8.30 -2.36 20.37
CA LEU A 95 9.09 -1.81 19.27
C LEU A 95 8.26 -1.53 18.01
N TRP A 96 6.95 -1.78 18.03
CA TRP A 96 6.14 -1.63 16.81
C TRP A 96 5.94 -0.17 16.42
N LEU A 97 5.63 0.72 17.37
CA LEU A 97 5.47 2.15 17.09
C LEU A 97 6.76 2.78 16.54
N PRO A 98 7.94 2.62 17.18
CA PRO A 98 9.20 3.08 16.60
C PRO A 98 9.49 2.49 15.21
N TYR A 99 9.09 1.23 14.99
CA TYR A 99 9.26 0.60 13.67
C TYR A 99 8.36 1.22 12.59
N MET A 100 7.09 1.48 12.92
CA MET A 100 6.15 2.14 12.02
C MET A 100 6.59 3.57 11.71
N GLN A 101 7.06 4.32 12.71
CA GLN A 101 7.65 5.65 12.48
C GLN A 101 8.84 5.57 11.52
N ALA A 102 9.73 4.60 11.68
CA ALA A 102 10.84 4.40 10.76
C ALA A 102 10.39 4.02 9.33
N MET A 103 9.22 3.39 9.17
CA MET A 103 8.60 3.19 7.85
C MET A 103 8.06 4.51 7.29
N LEU A 104 7.35 5.33 8.08
CA LEU A 104 6.90 6.66 7.65
C LEU A 104 8.07 7.54 7.19
N ASP A 105 9.21 7.43 7.86
CA ASP A 105 10.46 8.11 7.47
C ASP A 105 11.17 7.45 6.27
N SER A 106 10.57 6.45 5.64
CA SER A 106 11.15 5.69 4.52
C SER A 106 12.52 5.07 4.81
N LYS A 107 12.84 4.74 6.07
CA LYS A 107 14.16 4.21 6.45
C LYS A 107 14.41 2.81 5.85
N VAL A 108 15.65 2.60 5.38
CA VAL A 108 16.10 1.29 4.89
C VAL A 108 16.29 0.30 6.04
N LEU A 109 16.17 -1.00 5.76
CA LEU A 109 16.21 -2.07 6.78
C LEU A 109 17.46 -2.05 7.66
N ARG A 110 18.63 -1.72 7.11
CA ARG A 110 19.88 -1.62 7.88
C ARG A 110 19.80 -0.50 8.92
N LYS A 111 19.28 0.66 8.53
CA LYS A 111 19.06 1.79 9.46
C LYS A 111 18.03 1.44 10.54
N ILE A 112 16.93 0.79 10.18
CA ILE A 112 15.94 0.32 11.16
C ILE A 112 16.56 -0.66 12.16
N LYS A 113 17.36 -1.63 11.67
CA LYS A 113 18.09 -2.57 12.54
C LYS A 113 18.93 -1.83 13.58
N GLU A 114 19.71 -0.82 13.16
CA GLU A 114 20.59 -0.03 14.02
C GLU A 114 19.79 0.81 15.02
N THR A 115 18.77 1.52 14.55
CA THR A 115 17.99 2.47 15.38
C THR A 115 17.13 1.77 16.43
N ILE A 116 16.51 0.64 16.08
CA ILE A 116 15.52 -0.05 16.93
C ILE A 116 16.13 -1.28 17.61
N ASN A 117 17.37 -1.61 17.31
CA ASN A 117 18.08 -2.78 17.86
C ASN A 117 17.34 -4.11 17.67
N ILE A 118 16.93 -4.39 16.45
CA ILE A 118 16.32 -5.66 16.04
C ILE A 118 17.17 -6.37 14.99
N ASN A 119 17.01 -7.69 14.88
CA ASN A 119 17.69 -8.45 13.83
C ASN A 119 17.20 -8.01 12.42
N LEU A 120 18.10 -7.98 11.44
CA LEU A 120 17.78 -7.60 10.05
C LEU A 120 16.67 -8.47 9.44
N LYS A 121 16.66 -9.78 9.76
CA LYS A 121 15.60 -10.70 9.33
C LYS A 121 14.26 -10.32 9.94
N THR A 122 14.25 -9.96 11.21
CA THR A 122 13.05 -9.45 11.90
C THR A 122 12.57 -8.15 11.27
N ALA A 123 13.47 -7.20 11.02
CA ALA A 123 13.14 -5.95 10.35
C ALA A 123 12.53 -6.20 8.95
N PHE A 124 13.09 -7.15 8.20
CA PHE A 124 12.56 -7.53 6.89
C PHE A 124 11.14 -8.11 6.99
N TYR A 125 10.90 -9.07 7.88
CA TYR A 125 9.57 -9.67 8.04
C TYR A 125 8.53 -8.66 8.54
N TRP A 126 8.90 -7.80 9.49
CA TRP A 126 8.02 -6.77 10.00
C TRP A 126 7.61 -5.78 8.91
N ARG A 127 8.56 -5.35 8.07
CA ARG A 127 8.22 -4.48 6.92
C ARG A 127 7.09 -5.05 6.08
N HIS A 128 7.21 -6.32 5.72
CA HIS A 128 6.19 -6.95 4.89
C HIS A 128 4.88 -7.24 5.63
N LYS A 129 4.94 -7.52 6.93
CA LYS A 129 3.74 -7.66 7.75
C LYS A 129 2.99 -6.34 7.90
N PHE A 130 3.68 -5.26 8.23
CA PHE A 130 3.08 -3.94 8.32
C PHE A 130 2.58 -3.45 6.95
N SER A 131 3.37 -3.57 5.89
CA SER A 131 2.93 -3.18 4.55
C SER A 131 1.64 -3.89 4.09
N ARG A 132 1.41 -5.14 4.51
CA ARG A 132 0.16 -5.87 4.19
C ARG A 132 -1.08 -5.29 4.89
N LEU A 133 -0.92 -4.58 5.98
CA LEU A 133 -2.02 -3.88 6.63
C LEU A 133 -2.48 -2.69 5.78
N LEU A 134 -1.55 -1.99 5.15
CA LEU A 134 -1.79 -0.76 4.39
C LEU A 134 -2.68 -0.99 3.15
N TYR A 135 -2.77 -2.23 2.65
CA TYR A 135 -3.64 -2.56 1.52
C TYR A 135 -5.12 -2.22 1.74
N LYS A 136 -5.58 -2.28 3.00
CA LYS A 136 -6.99 -2.06 3.35
C LYS A 136 -7.41 -0.59 3.38
N ASP A 137 -6.45 0.32 3.39
CA ASP A 137 -6.70 1.77 3.46
C ASP A 137 -6.88 2.41 2.08
N ARG A 138 -6.87 1.60 1.02
CA ARG A 138 -7.06 2.08 -0.36
C ARG A 138 -8.52 2.45 -0.60
N PRO A 139 -8.80 3.48 -1.42
CA PRO A 139 -10.16 3.77 -1.85
C PRO A 139 -10.76 2.56 -2.56
N GLU A 140 -12.05 2.32 -2.37
CA GLU A 140 -12.74 1.22 -3.05
C GLU A 140 -13.06 1.59 -4.49
N VAL A 141 -13.49 2.84 -4.71
CA VAL A 141 -13.95 3.35 -6.02
C VAL A 141 -13.46 4.77 -6.23
N LEU A 142 -12.96 5.06 -7.42
CA LEU A 142 -12.63 6.40 -7.90
C LEU A 142 -13.83 7.02 -8.60
N ASN A 143 -14.00 8.34 -8.47
CA ASN A 143 -15.17 9.07 -8.96
C ASN A 143 -14.78 10.34 -9.76
N GLY A 144 -15.72 10.83 -10.57
CA GLY A 144 -15.57 12.07 -11.31
C GLY A 144 -14.55 11.96 -12.45
N ILE A 145 -13.58 12.86 -12.52
CA ILE A 145 -12.53 12.81 -13.54
C ILE A 145 -11.40 11.91 -13.04
N VAL A 146 -11.20 10.77 -13.68
CA VAL A 146 -10.21 9.75 -13.33
C VAL A 146 -9.13 9.65 -14.39
N GLU A 147 -7.89 9.97 -14.03
CA GLU A 147 -6.71 9.81 -14.87
C GLU A 147 -6.18 8.39 -14.74
N VAL A 148 -5.86 7.73 -15.85
CA VAL A 148 -5.29 6.37 -15.85
C VAL A 148 -4.14 6.29 -16.83
N ASP A 149 -3.04 5.70 -16.38
CA ASP A 149 -1.86 5.42 -17.20
C ASP A 149 -1.04 4.28 -16.59
N GLU A 150 -0.14 3.67 -17.35
CA GLU A 150 0.72 2.62 -16.86
C GLU A 150 2.12 3.11 -16.55
N THR A 151 2.69 2.51 -15.53
CA THR A 151 4.11 2.62 -15.26
C THR A 151 4.77 1.26 -15.20
N TYR A 152 6.04 1.19 -15.59
CA TYR A 152 6.75 -0.07 -15.76
C TYR A 152 7.95 -0.15 -14.83
N PHE A 153 8.06 -1.28 -14.14
CA PHE A 153 9.20 -1.61 -13.28
C PHE A 153 9.95 -2.79 -13.87
N ARG A 154 11.28 -2.77 -13.80
CA ARG A 154 12.09 -3.94 -14.18
C ARG A 154 11.81 -5.09 -13.25
N THR A 155 11.68 -6.30 -13.78
CA THR A 155 11.63 -7.52 -12.96
C THR A 155 12.91 -7.65 -12.13
N SER A 156 12.72 -8.04 -10.88
CA SER A 156 13.82 -8.23 -9.94
C SER A 156 13.63 -9.49 -9.11
N CYS A 157 14.57 -10.40 -9.23
CA CYS A 157 14.62 -11.66 -8.48
C CYS A 157 15.42 -11.53 -7.17
N LYS A 158 15.59 -10.33 -6.62
CA LYS A 158 16.30 -10.11 -5.35
C LYS A 158 15.82 -11.08 -4.26
N GLY A 159 16.75 -11.77 -3.63
CA GLY A 159 16.46 -12.72 -2.54
C GLY A 159 15.90 -14.07 -2.98
N ASN A 160 15.85 -14.37 -4.26
CA ASN A 160 15.60 -15.73 -4.74
C ASN A 160 16.89 -16.56 -4.65
N LYS A 161 16.79 -17.80 -4.17
CA LYS A 161 17.91 -18.73 -4.08
C LYS A 161 18.26 -19.35 -5.44
N ILE A 162 17.25 -19.57 -6.26
CA ILE A 162 17.35 -20.13 -7.61
C ILE A 162 16.98 -19.03 -8.59
N LEU A 163 17.81 -18.83 -9.59
CA LEU A 163 17.60 -17.84 -10.65
C LEU A 163 17.51 -18.55 -11.99
N ASP A 164 16.47 -18.27 -12.75
CA ASP A 164 16.28 -18.79 -14.11
C ASP A 164 17.25 -18.16 -15.11
N LYS A 165 17.81 -17.00 -14.78
CA LYS A 165 18.79 -16.25 -15.59
C LYS A 165 19.94 -15.79 -14.69
N PRO A 166 21.17 -15.69 -15.21
CA PRO A 166 22.28 -15.17 -14.42
C PRO A 166 22.02 -13.75 -13.92
N PRO A 167 22.53 -13.39 -12.73
CA PRO A 167 22.33 -12.05 -12.17
C PRO A 167 22.95 -10.99 -13.08
N HIS A 168 22.26 -9.89 -13.26
CA HIS A 168 22.77 -8.76 -14.01
C HIS A 168 23.99 -8.14 -13.31
N LYS A 169 25.04 -7.87 -14.06
CA LYS A 169 26.18 -7.08 -13.58
C LYS A 169 25.75 -5.62 -13.39
N ARG A 170 26.33 -4.92 -12.41
CA ARG A 170 26.18 -3.46 -12.28
C ARG A 170 26.71 -2.78 -13.54
N GLY A 171 25.95 -1.85 -14.10
CA GLY A 171 26.36 -1.10 -15.27
C GLY A 171 25.24 -0.87 -16.28
N ILE A 172 25.62 -0.43 -17.47
CA ILE A 172 24.69 -0.09 -18.55
C ILE A 172 24.06 -1.37 -19.09
N HIS A 173 22.80 -1.59 -18.78
CA HIS A 173 22.01 -2.63 -19.41
C HIS A 173 21.35 -2.06 -20.65
N LYS A 174 21.90 -2.39 -21.82
CA LYS A 174 21.16 -2.22 -23.07
C LYS A 174 19.90 -3.09 -22.96
N ALA A 175 18.71 -2.49 -23.07
CA ALA A 175 17.49 -3.28 -23.25
C ALA A 175 17.67 -4.19 -24.47
N ALA A 176 17.35 -5.46 -24.34
CA ALA A 176 17.48 -6.43 -25.44
C ALA A 176 16.60 -6.06 -26.64
N LYS A 177 15.53 -5.29 -26.41
CA LYS A 177 14.63 -4.76 -27.44
C LYS A 177 14.24 -3.32 -27.11
N ARG A 178 14.05 -2.49 -28.13
CA ARG A 178 13.42 -1.16 -27.99
C ARG A 178 11.93 -1.34 -27.64
N GLY A 179 11.40 -0.46 -26.77
CA GLY A 179 10.01 -0.47 -26.36
C GLY A 179 9.72 -1.29 -25.10
N LEU A 180 8.45 -1.57 -24.86
CA LEU A 180 7.98 -2.32 -23.70
C LEU A 180 8.37 -3.79 -23.82
N SER A 181 9.18 -4.25 -22.88
CA SER A 181 9.64 -5.63 -22.81
C SER A 181 8.70 -6.47 -21.95
N LYS A 182 8.50 -7.75 -22.33
CA LYS A 182 7.81 -8.72 -21.49
C LYS A 182 8.53 -8.99 -20.14
N ASP A 183 9.74 -8.46 -19.96
CA ASP A 183 10.49 -8.52 -18.70
C ASP A 183 10.19 -7.32 -17.76
N GLN A 184 9.22 -6.47 -18.11
CA GLN A 184 8.80 -5.35 -17.27
C GLN A 184 7.46 -5.64 -16.62
N VAL A 185 7.39 -5.36 -15.30
CA VAL A 185 6.15 -5.43 -14.53
C VAL A 185 5.32 -4.20 -14.86
N CYS A 186 4.13 -4.41 -15.40
CA CYS A 186 3.15 -3.37 -15.65
C CYS A 186 2.39 -3.05 -14.36
N VAL A 187 2.40 -1.79 -13.97
CA VAL A 187 1.59 -1.25 -12.88
C VAL A 187 0.63 -0.22 -13.45
N LEU A 188 -0.65 -0.56 -13.48
CA LEU A 188 -1.74 0.34 -13.79
C LEU A 188 -1.92 1.29 -12.59
N VAL A 189 -1.93 2.58 -12.85
CA VAL A 189 -2.19 3.62 -11.85
C VAL A 189 -3.38 4.44 -12.27
N ALA A 190 -4.31 4.65 -11.35
CA ALA A 190 -5.44 5.53 -11.53
C ALA A 190 -5.49 6.56 -10.41
N THR A 191 -5.92 7.78 -10.71
CA THR A 191 -6.13 8.84 -9.73
C THR A 191 -7.33 9.69 -10.10
N ASP A 192 -8.13 10.08 -9.10
CA ASP A 192 -9.20 11.05 -9.28
C ASP A 192 -8.74 12.48 -8.90
N ARG A 193 -9.66 13.45 -9.02
CA ARG A 193 -9.39 14.85 -8.65
C ARG A 193 -9.37 15.09 -7.14
N GLY A 194 -9.83 14.11 -6.34
CA GLY A 194 -9.70 14.09 -4.88
C GLY A 194 -8.33 13.62 -4.40
N ASN A 195 -7.38 13.37 -5.32
CA ASN A 195 -6.05 12.80 -5.04
C ASN A 195 -6.11 11.39 -4.41
N HIS A 196 -7.17 10.63 -4.68
CA HIS A 196 -7.18 9.22 -4.36
C HIS A 196 -6.43 8.45 -5.44
N PHE A 197 -5.59 7.50 -5.04
CA PHE A 197 -4.79 6.70 -5.94
C PHE A 197 -5.15 5.22 -5.85
N LEU A 198 -5.10 4.53 -6.97
CA LEU A 198 -5.18 3.07 -7.04
C LEU A 198 -4.06 2.53 -7.92
N GLU A 199 -3.37 1.51 -7.44
CA GLU A 199 -2.31 0.84 -8.17
C GLU A 199 -2.58 -0.66 -8.27
N PHE A 200 -2.42 -1.21 -9.45
CA PHE A 200 -2.60 -2.63 -9.71
C PHE A 200 -1.41 -3.20 -10.48
N ILE A 201 -0.75 -4.22 -9.95
CA ILE A 201 0.18 -5.02 -10.74
C ILE A 201 -0.66 -5.90 -11.66
N THR A 202 -0.72 -5.56 -12.94
CA THR A 202 -1.55 -6.25 -13.92
C THR A 202 -0.87 -7.47 -14.51
N GLY A 203 0.46 -7.39 -14.73
CA GLY A 203 1.22 -8.50 -15.30
C GLY A 203 2.60 -8.08 -15.81
N LEU A 204 3.09 -8.78 -16.82
CA LEU A 204 4.34 -8.47 -17.51
C LEU A 204 4.07 -7.96 -18.93
N GLY A 205 4.78 -6.92 -19.33
CA GLY A 205 4.63 -6.30 -20.65
C GLY A 205 3.50 -5.26 -20.70
N ALA A 206 3.02 -4.95 -21.92
CA ALA A 206 2.01 -3.92 -22.15
C ALA A 206 0.64 -4.29 -21.56
N VAL A 207 -0.12 -3.28 -21.18
CA VAL A 207 -1.51 -3.43 -20.72
C VAL A 207 -2.39 -4.02 -21.83
N ASN A 208 -3.41 -4.78 -21.45
CA ASN A 208 -4.46 -5.25 -22.36
C ASN A 208 -5.84 -5.06 -21.71
N GLY A 209 -6.90 -5.15 -22.55
CA GLY A 209 -8.29 -4.95 -22.10
C GLY A 209 -8.70 -5.86 -20.96
N ASN A 210 -8.40 -7.16 -21.04
CA ASN A 210 -8.74 -8.15 -19.99
C ASN A 210 -8.15 -7.78 -18.61
N TRP A 211 -7.02 -7.07 -18.58
CA TRP A 211 -6.44 -6.61 -17.32
C TRP A 211 -7.21 -5.41 -16.75
N LEU A 212 -7.72 -4.52 -17.61
CA LEU A 212 -8.57 -3.41 -17.18
C LEU A 212 -9.88 -3.92 -16.57
N ASP A 213 -10.55 -4.86 -17.24
CA ASP A 213 -11.77 -5.48 -16.72
C ASP A 213 -11.53 -6.18 -15.38
N LYS A 214 -10.47 -6.98 -15.31
CA LYS A 214 -10.16 -7.77 -14.11
C LYS A 214 -9.77 -6.93 -12.90
N TYR A 215 -8.98 -5.88 -13.08
CA TYR A 215 -8.36 -5.15 -11.98
C TYR A 215 -8.96 -3.79 -11.72
N PHE A 216 -9.60 -3.16 -12.71
CA PHE A 216 -9.99 -1.76 -12.61
C PHE A 216 -11.50 -1.53 -12.66
N LEU A 217 -12.26 -2.35 -13.37
CA LEU A 217 -13.71 -2.14 -13.57
C LEU A 217 -14.49 -1.94 -12.26
N ASN A 218 -14.23 -2.74 -11.24
CA ASN A 218 -14.90 -2.63 -9.95
C ASN A 218 -14.41 -1.45 -9.07
N HIS A 219 -13.46 -0.67 -9.58
CA HIS A 219 -12.83 0.42 -8.84
C HIS A 219 -13.06 1.80 -9.48
N ILE A 220 -13.90 1.87 -10.50
CA ILE A 220 -14.31 3.13 -11.13
C ILE A 220 -15.83 3.23 -11.13
N SER A 221 -16.35 4.43 -10.80
CA SER A 221 -17.78 4.70 -10.95
C SER A 221 -18.16 4.77 -12.42
N ILE A 222 -19.32 4.23 -12.79
CA ILE A 222 -19.83 4.26 -14.17
C ILE A 222 -20.06 5.69 -14.69
N ASP A 223 -20.36 6.62 -13.79
CA ASP A 223 -20.56 8.04 -14.09
C ASP A 223 -19.25 8.83 -14.22
N SER A 224 -18.10 8.15 -14.06
CA SER A 224 -16.79 8.80 -14.16
C SER A 224 -16.41 9.09 -15.60
N ILE A 225 -15.56 10.10 -15.78
CA ILE A 225 -14.90 10.42 -17.05
C ILE A 225 -13.47 9.89 -16.96
N LEU A 226 -13.18 8.85 -17.77
CA LEU A 226 -11.84 8.29 -17.84
C LEU A 226 -10.96 9.11 -18.78
N VAL A 227 -9.82 9.57 -18.29
CA VAL A 227 -8.83 10.36 -19.05
C VAL A 227 -7.56 9.53 -19.23
N THR A 228 -7.16 9.29 -20.49
CA THR A 228 -5.99 8.47 -20.84
C THR A 228 -5.19 9.04 -22.00
N ASP A 229 -4.05 8.43 -22.34
CA ASP A 229 -3.25 8.73 -23.54
C ASP A 229 -3.89 8.23 -24.86
N GLY A 230 -5.00 7.47 -24.77
CA GLY A 230 -5.72 6.93 -25.92
C GLY A 230 -5.17 5.59 -26.44
N HIS A 231 -4.44 4.84 -25.62
CA HIS A 231 -4.08 3.47 -26.00
C HIS A 231 -5.33 2.63 -26.28
N LYS A 232 -5.28 1.77 -27.31
CA LYS A 232 -6.45 0.99 -27.81
C LYS A 232 -7.16 0.18 -26.73
N SER A 233 -6.45 -0.33 -25.75
CA SER A 233 -7.03 -1.11 -24.64
C SER A 233 -8.01 -0.28 -23.81
N TYR A 234 -7.75 1.02 -23.58
CA TYR A 234 -8.67 1.92 -22.87
C TYR A 234 -9.90 2.26 -23.69
N VAL A 235 -9.71 2.50 -25.00
CA VAL A 235 -10.84 2.78 -25.90
C VAL A 235 -11.82 1.61 -25.89
N HIS A 236 -11.31 0.38 -26.02
CA HIS A 236 -12.13 -0.84 -25.99
C HIS A 236 -12.82 -1.01 -24.63
N PHE A 237 -12.08 -0.92 -23.53
CA PHE A 237 -12.60 -1.00 -22.17
C PHE A 237 -13.74 0.00 -21.90
N CYS A 238 -13.55 1.27 -22.28
CA CYS A 238 -14.58 2.29 -22.07
C CYS A 238 -15.84 2.04 -22.91
N ASN A 239 -15.67 1.62 -24.16
CA ASN A 239 -16.81 1.31 -25.05
C ASN A 239 -17.62 0.11 -24.53
N GLU A 240 -16.96 -0.95 -24.10
CA GLU A 240 -17.64 -2.15 -23.58
C GLU A 240 -18.36 -1.89 -22.26
N ASN A 241 -17.80 -1.04 -21.42
CA ASN A 241 -18.33 -0.76 -20.08
C ASN A 241 -19.14 0.55 -20.01
N HIS A 242 -19.42 1.19 -21.15
CA HIS A 242 -20.18 2.44 -21.25
C HIS A 242 -19.64 3.60 -20.39
N ILE A 243 -18.31 3.66 -20.21
CA ILE A 243 -17.63 4.70 -19.44
C ILE A 243 -17.27 5.86 -20.38
N THR A 244 -17.57 7.09 -19.99
CA THR A 244 -17.18 8.28 -20.74
C THR A 244 -15.67 8.39 -20.86
N HIS A 245 -15.12 8.45 -22.07
CA HIS A 245 -13.69 8.47 -22.34
C HIS A 245 -13.21 9.78 -22.95
N LYS A 246 -12.18 10.38 -22.37
CA LYS A 246 -11.46 11.54 -22.91
C LYS A 246 -10.00 11.19 -23.17
N VAL A 247 -9.58 11.39 -24.43
CA VAL A 247 -8.21 11.06 -24.86
C VAL A 247 -7.37 12.32 -24.94
N VAL A 248 -6.22 12.34 -24.27
CA VAL A 248 -5.26 13.44 -24.29
C VAL A 248 -4.05 13.05 -25.14
N LYS A 249 -4.03 13.48 -26.40
CA LYS A 249 -3.02 13.08 -27.41
C LYS A 249 -1.68 13.83 -27.33
N ASN A 250 -1.60 15.00 -26.67
CA ASN A 250 -0.37 15.78 -26.56
C ASN A 250 -0.41 16.74 -25.37
N HIS A 251 0.67 16.81 -24.61
CA HIS A 251 0.84 17.75 -23.48
C HIS A 251 0.77 19.25 -23.86
N ARG A 252 0.76 19.60 -25.13
CA ARG A 252 0.86 20.99 -25.61
C ARG A 252 -0.41 21.59 -26.20
N ASN A 253 -1.44 20.80 -26.50
CA ASN A 253 -2.63 21.27 -27.23
C ASN A 253 -3.95 20.76 -26.63
N SER A 254 -4.12 20.79 -25.31
CA SER A 254 -5.46 20.62 -24.72
C SER A 254 -6.20 21.96 -24.79
N THR A 255 -6.77 22.28 -25.95
CA THR A 255 -7.56 23.51 -26.18
C THR A 255 -9.00 23.42 -25.70
N GLU A 256 -9.46 22.27 -25.23
CA GLU A 256 -10.75 22.12 -24.57
C GLU A 256 -10.53 22.05 -23.05
N ASN A 257 -10.68 23.18 -22.39
CA ASN A 257 -10.60 23.33 -20.93
C ASN A 257 -9.46 22.52 -20.28
N ASN A 258 -8.52 23.17 -19.65
CA ASN A 258 -7.40 22.60 -18.85
C ASN A 258 -7.80 21.49 -17.84
N SER A 259 -9.07 21.06 -17.84
CA SER A 259 -9.64 20.09 -16.91
C SER A 259 -9.28 18.64 -17.23
N TYR A 260 -8.97 18.30 -18.49
CA TYR A 260 -8.64 16.93 -18.89
C TYR A 260 -7.16 16.80 -19.20
N HIS A 261 -6.43 16.16 -18.33
CA HIS A 261 -4.99 15.88 -18.46
C HIS A 261 -4.63 14.60 -17.70
N ILE A 262 -3.43 14.08 -17.91
CA ILE A 262 -2.86 12.93 -17.21
C ILE A 262 -1.61 13.32 -16.38
N GLN A 263 -1.55 14.57 -15.95
CA GLN A 263 -0.38 15.09 -15.23
C GLN A 263 -0.27 14.56 -13.81
N ASN A 264 -1.41 14.34 -13.11
CA ASN A 264 -1.40 13.83 -11.75
C ASN A 264 -0.87 12.40 -11.70
N VAL A 265 -1.36 11.52 -12.60
CA VAL A 265 -0.89 10.14 -12.69
C VAL A 265 0.59 10.09 -13.09
N ASN A 266 1.03 10.93 -14.03
CA ASN A 266 2.44 11.01 -14.44
C ASN A 266 3.35 11.55 -13.33
N SER A 267 2.89 12.54 -12.57
CA SER A 267 3.59 13.04 -11.38
C SER A 267 3.76 11.93 -10.34
N TYR A 268 2.69 11.17 -10.08
CA TYR A 268 2.77 10.02 -9.16
C TYR A 268 3.75 8.95 -9.66
N HIS A 269 3.75 8.62 -10.98
CA HIS A 269 4.74 7.70 -11.57
C HIS A 269 6.18 8.13 -11.29
N SER A 270 6.46 9.42 -11.44
CA SER A 270 7.80 9.97 -11.19
C SER A 270 8.17 9.84 -9.72
N ARG A 271 7.26 10.20 -8.81
CA ARG A 271 7.48 10.12 -7.36
C ARG A 271 7.71 8.69 -6.88
N ILE A 272 6.89 7.74 -7.32
CA ILE A 272 7.03 6.34 -6.88
C ILE A 272 8.30 5.69 -7.43
N LYS A 273 8.65 5.94 -8.70
CA LYS A 273 9.90 5.43 -9.30
C LYS A 273 11.12 6.01 -8.59
N SER A 274 11.13 7.33 -8.41
CA SER A 274 12.22 8.01 -7.69
C SER A 274 12.39 7.44 -6.28
N TRP A 275 11.30 7.30 -5.52
CA TRP A 275 11.34 6.76 -4.17
C TRP A 275 11.86 5.31 -4.12
N ILE A 276 11.39 4.43 -4.99
CA ILE A 276 11.86 3.03 -5.05
C ILE A 276 13.35 2.95 -5.44
N ILE A 277 13.80 3.80 -6.37
CA ILE A 277 15.18 3.76 -6.88
C ILE A 277 16.14 4.44 -5.91
N SER A 278 15.82 5.66 -5.45
CA SER A 278 16.74 6.45 -4.61
C SER A 278 16.85 5.88 -3.20
N VAL A 279 15.75 5.42 -2.60
CA VAL A 279 15.76 4.93 -1.21
C VAL A 279 16.16 3.46 -1.13
N PHE A 280 15.58 2.60 -1.99
CA PHE A 280 15.74 1.14 -1.86
C PHE A 280 16.63 0.51 -2.93
N HIS A 281 17.10 1.32 -3.92
CA HIS A 281 17.88 0.81 -5.06
C HIS A 281 17.16 -0.34 -5.79
N GLY A 282 15.84 -0.21 -5.93
CA GLY A 282 14.94 -1.22 -6.47
C GLY A 282 14.51 -2.27 -5.45
N VAL A 283 13.36 -2.87 -5.69
CA VAL A 283 12.73 -3.88 -4.83
C VAL A 283 12.51 -5.19 -5.59
N ALA A 284 12.41 -6.31 -4.88
CA ALA A 284 12.07 -7.58 -5.52
C ALA A 284 10.63 -7.54 -6.06
N THR A 285 10.40 -8.03 -7.27
CA THR A 285 9.08 -8.03 -7.92
C THR A 285 8.00 -8.64 -7.03
N LYS A 286 8.30 -9.73 -6.34
CA LYS A 286 7.35 -10.40 -5.42
C LYS A 286 6.86 -9.54 -4.24
N TYR A 287 7.56 -8.46 -3.94
CA TYR A 287 7.21 -7.52 -2.87
C TYR A 287 6.79 -6.16 -3.39
N LEU A 288 6.73 -5.96 -4.71
CA LEU A 288 6.41 -4.65 -5.29
C LEU A 288 5.07 -4.11 -4.76
N ASN A 289 4.02 -4.94 -4.67
CA ASN A 289 2.74 -4.53 -4.08
C ASN A 289 2.88 -3.91 -2.68
N HIS A 290 3.74 -4.48 -1.82
CA HIS A 290 3.94 -3.96 -0.48
C HIS A 290 4.52 -2.54 -0.47
N TYR A 291 5.37 -2.22 -1.46
CA TYR A 291 5.93 -0.89 -1.61
C TYR A 291 4.95 0.08 -2.28
N LEU A 292 4.11 -0.39 -3.20
CA LEU A 292 3.02 0.41 -3.76
C LEU A 292 2.06 0.85 -2.66
N TRP A 293 1.55 -0.09 -1.85
CA TRP A 293 0.66 0.21 -0.72
C TRP A 293 1.31 1.13 0.32
N TRP A 294 2.60 0.93 0.59
CA TRP A 294 3.33 1.81 1.50
C TRP A 294 3.49 3.22 0.93
N LYS A 295 3.81 3.35 -0.36
CA LYS A 295 3.91 4.67 -1.02
C LYS A 295 2.56 5.39 -1.04
N HIS A 296 1.48 4.67 -1.28
CA HIS A 296 0.12 5.20 -1.22
C HIS A 296 -0.15 5.92 0.12
N VAL A 297 0.11 5.27 1.24
CA VAL A 297 -0.07 5.88 2.57
C VAL A 297 0.83 7.11 2.79
N LEU A 298 2.06 7.11 2.24
CA LEU A 298 2.93 8.28 2.31
C LEU A 298 2.41 9.45 1.47
N GLU A 299 1.74 9.20 0.34
CA GLU A 299 1.12 10.26 -0.47
C GLU A 299 -0.11 10.85 0.23
N ASP A 300 -0.99 10.02 0.77
CA ASP A 300 -2.15 10.47 1.54
C ASP A 300 -1.77 11.39 2.71
N LYS A 301 -0.63 11.12 3.34
CA LYS A 301 -0.10 11.96 4.40
C LYS A 301 0.32 13.34 3.87
N VAL A 302 1.06 13.40 2.77
CA VAL A 302 1.53 14.66 2.18
C VAL A 302 0.34 15.55 1.80
N ILE A 303 -0.74 14.97 1.28
CA ILE A 303 -1.94 15.70 0.87
C ILE A 303 -2.71 16.27 2.09
N LYS A 304 -2.74 15.54 3.19
CA LYS A 304 -3.45 15.99 4.41
C LYS A 304 -2.65 17.02 5.21
N ASP A 305 -1.34 17.07 5.03
CA ASP A 305 -0.43 18.04 5.69
C ASP A 305 -0.22 19.32 4.83
N SER A 306 -0.74 19.39 3.58
CA SER A 306 -0.70 20.54 2.66
C SER A 306 -2.02 21.29 2.62
#